data_574b30e6bb3908ad5bb4f90ab7bb4ac9
#
_entry.id   574b30e6bb3908ad5bb4f90ab7bb4ac9
#
_cell.length_a   1.000
_cell.length_b   1.000
_cell.length_c   1.000
_cell.angle_alpha   90.00
_cell.angle_beta   90.00
_cell.angle_gamma   90.00
#
_symmetry.space_group_name_H-M   'P 1'
#
loop_
_entity.id
_entity.type
_entity.pdbx_description
1 polymer ?
#
loop_
_entity_poly.entity_id
_entity_poly.type
_entity_poly.pdbx_seq_one_letter_code
_entity_poly.pdbx_strand_id
1 'polypeptide(L)'
;MVKLGRIPHHPPLGGWSKADDAVVDGALARVGMSERHEQYWQSLSGGERQRVHIARALAQAPTELLLDEPTNHLDIQHQIELLRLISDISLTSIIAIHDLNHAAMFCDHLVVLDKGRVVAYGTPEEVITVQLLREVFCVEAIVVSSPHHGKPHIHFLR
;
A
#
# COMPACT_ATOMS: atom_id res chain seq x y z
N MET A 1 3.95 -11.21 -15.97
CA MET A 1 4.34 -10.89 -14.58
C MET A 1 3.26 -11.32 -13.57
N VAL A 2 1.99 -10.90 -13.68
CA VAL A 2 0.92 -11.25 -12.72
C VAL A 2 0.69 -12.76 -12.60
N LYS A 3 0.79 -13.50 -13.70
CA LYS A 3 0.71 -14.98 -13.72
C LYS A 3 1.64 -15.68 -12.74
N LEU A 4 2.79 -15.07 -12.38
CA LEU A 4 3.70 -15.61 -11.36
C LEU A 4 3.05 -15.70 -9.97
N GLY A 5 2.03 -14.90 -9.69
CA GLY A 5 1.24 -15.00 -8.47
C GLY A 5 0.48 -16.32 -8.32
N ARG A 6 0.25 -17.05 -9.40
CA ARG A 6 -0.43 -18.35 -9.37
C ARG A 6 0.48 -19.55 -9.08
N ILE A 7 1.82 -19.36 -9.12
CA ILE A 7 2.78 -20.44 -8.89
C ILE A 7 2.49 -21.26 -7.62
N PRO A 8 2.17 -20.65 -6.45
CA PRO A 8 1.89 -21.41 -5.23
C PRO A 8 0.66 -22.34 -5.33
N HIS A 9 -0.21 -22.13 -6.30
CA HIS A 9 -1.44 -22.90 -6.51
C HIS A 9 -1.28 -24.05 -7.52
N HIS A 10 -0.10 -24.16 -8.15
CA HIS A 10 0.18 -25.20 -9.11
C HIS A 10 1.02 -26.34 -8.49
N PRO A 11 0.60 -27.61 -8.64
CA PRO A 11 1.48 -28.73 -8.33
C PRO A 11 2.67 -28.74 -9.32
N PRO A 12 3.80 -29.39 -8.98
CA PRO A 12 5.03 -29.36 -9.78
C PRO A 12 4.87 -29.76 -11.26
N LEU A 13 3.82 -30.53 -11.59
CA LEU A 13 3.47 -30.95 -12.96
C LEU A 13 2.08 -30.47 -13.38
N GLY A 14 1.51 -29.50 -12.66
CA GLY A 14 0.20 -28.94 -12.97
C GLY A 14 0.25 -27.96 -14.14
N GLY A 15 -0.71 -28.10 -15.06
CA GLY A 15 -0.88 -27.17 -16.17
C GLY A 15 -1.62 -25.89 -15.77
N TRP A 16 -1.47 -24.87 -16.58
CA TRP A 16 -2.24 -23.63 -16.49
C TRP A 16 -3.71 -23.87 -16.85
N SER A 17 -4.64 -23.31 -16.10
CA SER A 17 -6.08 -23.50 -16.25
C SER A 17 -6.81 -22.20 -16.61
N LYS A 18 -8.04 -22.31 -17.15
CA LYS A 18 -8.93 -21.16 -17.35
C LYS A 18 -9.30 -20.46 -16.03
N ALA A 19 -9.32 -21.20 -14.92
CA ALA A 19 -9.56 -20.62 -13.61
C ALA A 19 -8.40 -19.68 -13.19
N ASP A 20 -7.16 -20.02 -13.56
CA ASP A 20 -6.01 -19.14 -13.31
C ASP A 20 -6.06 -17.87 -14.15
N ASP A 21 -6.48 -17.98 -15.42
CA ASP A 21 -6.69 -16.79 -16.25
C ASP A 21 -7.74 -15.86 -15.61
N ALA A 22 -8.87 -16.42 -15.17
CA ALA A 22 -9.92 -15.61 -14.49
C ALA A 22 -9.42 -14.91 -13.21
N VAL A 23 -8.58 -15.59 -12.42
CA VAL A 23 -7.98 -14.97 -11.21
C VAL A 23 -7.00 -13.84 -11.59
N VAL A 24 -6.18 -14.05 -12.62
CA VAL A 24 -5.23 -13.04 -13.11
C VAL A 24 -5.97 -11.83 -13.67
N ASP A 25 -7.01 -12.04 -14.49
CA ASP A 25 -7.81 -10.97 -15.06
C ASP A 25 -8.54 -10.20 -13.96
N GLY A 26 -9.11 -10.89 -12.97
CA GLY A 26 -9.71 -10.26 -11.80
C GLY A 26 -8.72 -9.44 -10.98
N ALA A 27 -7.48 -9.92 -10.80
CA ALA A 27 -6.44 -9.17 -10.11
C ALA A 27 -6.01 -7.91 -10.90
N LEU A 28 -5.89 -8.00 -12.23
CA LEU A 28 -5.60 -6.85 -13.09
C LEU A 28 -6.73 -5.83 -13.07
N ALA A 29 -7.99 -6.28 -13.08
CA ALA A 29 -9.14 -5.40 -12.99
C ALA A 29 -9.18 -4.60 -11.68
N ARG A 30 -8.87 -5.26 -10.54
CA ARG A 30 -8.82 -4.61 -9.23
C ARG A 30 -7.80 -3.47 -9.14
N VAL A 31 -6.74 -3.52 -9.91
CA VAL A 31 -5.71 -2.48 -9.94
C VAL A 31 -5.83 -1.52 -11.14
N GLY A 32 -6.92 -1.64 -11.92
CA GLY A 32 -7.16 -0.78 -13.09
C GLY A 32 -6.20 -1.03 -14.26
N MET A 33 -5.74 -2.28 -14.44
CA MET A 33 -4.74 -2.65 -15.45
C MET A 33 -5.28 -3.65 -16.49
N SER A 34 -6.61 -3.83 -16.60
CA SER A 34 -7.22 -4.81 -17.51
C SER A 34 -6.81 -4.63 -18.96
N GLU A 35 -6.75 -3.38 -19.46
CA GLU A 35 -6.40 -3.10 -20.85
C GLU A 35 -4.89 -3.16 -21.14
N ARG A 36 -4.09 -3.38 -20.08
CA ARG A 36 -2.64 -3.44 -20.15
C ARG A 36 -2.07 -4.86 -20.08
N HIS A 37 -2.93 -5.90 -20.12
CA HIS A 37 -2.52 -7.28 -19.86
C HIS A 37 -1.49 -7.82 -20.87
N GLU A 38 -1.43 -7.30 -22.10
CA GLU A 38 -0.45 -7.68 -23.13
C GLU A 38 0.78 -6.75 -23.20
N GLN A 39 0.81 -5.69 -22.40
CA GLN A 39 1.94 -4.77 -22.44
C GLN A 39 3.22 -5.36 -21.85
N TYR A 40 4.33 -5.03 -22.50
CA TYR A 40 5.66 -5.40 -22.00
C TYR A 40 5.97 -4.64 -20.72
N TRP A 41 6.57 -5.35 -19.76
CA TRP A 41 6.98 -4.78 -18.47
C TRP A 41 7.83 -3.51 -18.60
N GLN A 42 8.75 -3.48 -19.58
CA GLN A 42 9.65 -2.35 -19.80
C GLN A 42 8.93 -1.08 -20.25
N SER A 43 7.75 -1.20 -20.89
CA SER A 43 6.97 -0.06 -21.36
C SER A 43 6.05 0.54 -20.30
N LEU A 44 5.93 -0.09 -19.13
CA LEU A 44 5.10 0.39 -18.05
C LEU A 44 5.79 1.53 -17.28
N SER A 45 5.01 2.54 -16.91
CA SER A 45 5.44 3.58 -15.95
C SER A 45 5.73 3.00 -14.57
N GLY A 46 6.37 3.78 -13.69
CA GLY A 46 6.63 3.37 -12.30
C GLY A 46 5.35 3.01 -11.54
N GLY A 47 4.32 3.84 -11.64
CA GLY A 47 3.01 3.58 -11.02
C GLY A 47 2.30 2.35 -11.57
N GLU A 48 2.34 2.15 -12.91
CA GLU A 48 1.78 0.95 -13.53
C GLU A 48 2.51 -0.33 -13.09
N ARG A 49 3.85 -0.29 -12.99
CA ARG A 49 4.63 -1.42 -12.45
C ARG A 49 4.24 -1.76 -11.02
N GLN A 50 4.03 -0.74 -10.19
CA GLN A 50 3.61 -0.96 -8.80
C GLN A 50 2.20 -1.57 -8.72
N ARG A 51 1.26 -1.12 -9.55
CA ARG A 51 -0.07 -1.73 -9.69
C ARG A 51 0.03 -3.20 -10.14
N VAL A 52 0.92 -3.53 -11.07
CA VAL A 52 1.17 -4.92 -11.51
C VAL A 52 1.78 -5.77 -10.39
N HIS A 53 2.65 -5.22 -9.52
CA HIS A 53 3.15 -5.92 -8.34
C HIS A 53 2.02 -6.25 -7.35
N ILE A 54 1.11 -5.30 -7.10
CA ILE A 54 -0.08 -5.54 -6.26
C ILE A 54 -0.98 -6.59 -6.93
N ALA A 55 -1.25 -6.49 -8.23
CA ALA A 55 -2.04 -7.49 -8.95
C ALA A 55 -1.43 -8.90 -8.83
N ARG A 56 -0.09 -9.02 -8.90
CA ARG A 56 0.60 -10.28 -8.68
C ARG A 56 0.38 -10.84 -7.28
N ALA A 57 0.41 -9.97 -6.25
CA ALA A 57 0.12 -10.37 -4.88
C ALA A 57 -1.34 -10.81 -4.74
N LEU A 58 -2.28 -10.06 -5.30
CA LEU A 58 -3.71 -10.41 -5.30
C LEU A 58 -4.03 -11.71 -6.04
N ALA A 59 -3.28 -12.03 -7.12
CA ALA A 59 -3.43 -13.28 -7.85
C ALA A 59 -3.05 -14.52 -7.01
N GLN A 60 -2.35 -14.35 -5.90
CA GLN A 60 -2.13 -15.42 -4.92
C GLN A 60 -3.37 -15.74 -4.09
N ALA A 61 -4.46 -14.95 -4.22
CA ALA A 61 -5.64 -15.03 -3.38
C ALA A 61 -5.31 -14.99 -1.88
N PRO A 62 -4.55 -13.98 -1.42
CA PRO A 62 -4.11 -13.88 -0.04
C PRO A 62 -5.27 -13.52 0.89
N THR A 63 -5.13 -13.82 2.18
CA THR A 63 -6.00 -13.33 3.26
C THR A 63 -5.54 -11.99 3.80
N GLU A 64 -4.23 -11.74 3.80
CA GLU A 64 -3.60 -10.48 4.19
C GLU A 64 -2.62 -10.02 3.11
N LEU A 65 -2.43 -8.70 3.00
CA LEU A 65 -1.52 -8.08 2.06
C LEU A 65 -0.41 -7.33 2.82
N LEU A 66 0.84 -7.73 2.59
CA LEU A 66 2.00 -7.06 3.16
C LEU A 66 2.73 -6.27 2.05
N LEU A 67 2.88 -4.97 2.25
CA LEU A 67 3.49 -4.06 1.28
C LEU A 67 4.62 -3.28 1.95
N ASP A 68 5.81 -3.42 1.41
CA ASP A 68 7.00 -2.71 1.86
C ASP A 68 7.25 -1.51 0.95
N GLU A 69 7.05 -0.30 1.50
CA GLU A 69 7.27 0.98 0.84
C GLU A 69 6.67 1.08 -0.58
N PRO A 70 5.39 0.76 -0.78
CA PRO A 70 4.80 0.66 -2.12
C PRO A 70 4.74 2.01 -2.87
N THR A 71 4.92 3.12 -2.17
CA THR A 71 4.88 4.48 -2.73
C THR A 71 6.25 5.03 -3.14
N ASN A 72 7.34 4.30 -2.89
CA ASN A 72 8.68 4.77 -3.19
C ASN A 72 8.89 5.00 -4.68
N HIS A 73 9.60 6.08 -5.01
CA HIS A 73 9.93 6.51 -6.37
C HIS A 73 8.72 6.88 -7.25
N LEU A 74 7.54 7.05 -6.66
CA LEU A 74 6.36 7.56 -7.34
C LEU A 74 6.23 9.07 -7.10
N ASP A 75 5.71 9.79 -8.09
CA ASP A 75 5.25 11.16 -7.87
C ASP A 75 4.00 11.18 -6.97
N ILE A 76 3.68 12.36 -6.43
CA ILE A 76 2.63 12.52 -5.43
C ILE A 76 1.25 12.06 -5.93
N GLN A 77 0.94 12.27 -7.21
CA GLN A 77 -0.32 11.82 -7.79
C GLN A 77 -0.43 10.29 -7.71
N HIS A 78 0.59 9.59 -8.20
CA HIS A 78 0.61 8.13 -8.22
C HIS A 78 0.67 7.52 -6.81
N GLN A 79 1.33 8.21 -5.85
CA GLN A 79 1.31 7.79 -4.43
C GLN A 79 -0.12 7.78 -3.87
N ILE A 80 -0.84 8.90 -4.04
CA ILE A 80 -2.23 9.05 -3.57
C ILE A 80 -3.16 8.02 -4.24
N GLU A 81 -3.05 7.86 -5.55
CA GLU A 81 -3.85 6.89 -6.30
C GLU A 81 -3.60 5.46 -5.84
N LEU A 82 -2.33 5.11 -5.58
CA LEU A 82 -1.96 3.78 -5.11
C LEU A 82 -2.48 3.50 -3.70
N LEU A 83 -2.36 4.46 -2.78
CA LEU A 83 -2.85 4.31 -1.41
C LEU A 83 -4.38 4.21 -1.37
N ARG A 84 -5.10 4.97 -2.21
CA ARG A 84 -6.55 4.81 -2.38
C ARG A 84 -6.90 3.41 -2.88
N LEU A 85 -6.22 2.95 -3.93
CA LEU A 85 -6.43 1.62 -4.45
C LEU A 85 -6.24 0.54 -3.37
N ILE A 86 -5.19 0.66 -2.54
CA ILE A 86 -4.95 -0.29 -1.45
C ILE A 86 -6.04 -0.22 -0.38
N SER A 87 -6.51 0.99 -0.02
CA SER A 87 -7.61 1.17 0.94
C SER A 87 -8.93 0.56 0.45
N ASP A 88 -9.15 0.56 -0.87
CA ASP A 88 -10.37 0.01 -1.48
C ASP A 88 -10.33 -1.53 -1.60
N ILE A 89 -9.17 -2.15 -1.35
CA ILE A 89 -9.04 -3.62 -1.36
C ILE A 89 -9.64 -4.18 -0.06
N SER A 90 -10.63 -5.05 -0.18
CA SER A 90 -11.29 -5.72 0.96
C SER A 90 -10.40 -6.81 1.57
N LEU A 91 -9.18 -6.45 1.99
CA LEU A 91 -8.21 -7.31 2.68
C LEU A 91 -7.55 -6.51 3.81
N THR A 92 -7.13 -7.20 4.86
CA THR A 92 -6.22 -6.59 5.83
C THR A 92 -4.89 -6.31 5.15
N SER A 93 -4.53 -5.02 5.06
CA SER A 93 -3.28 -4.60 4.44
C SER A 93 -2.33 -4.00 5.49
N ILE A 94 -1.10 -4.50 5.54
CA ILE A 94 -0.02 -3.97 6.36
C ILE A 94 0.97 -3.29 5.43
N ILE A 95 1.22 -1.99 5.65
CA ILE A 95 1.99 -1.17 4.73
C ILE A 95 3.10 -0.46 5.51
N ALA A 96 4.35 -0.63 5.11
CA ALA A 96 5.43 0.24 5.57
C ALA A 96 5.35 1.56 4.78
N ILE A 97 5.20 2.68 5.50
CA ILE A 97 5.05 4.03 4.93
C ILE A 97 6.00 4.98 5.64
N HIS A 98 6.68 5.86 4.90
CA HIS A 98 7.53 6.90 5.46
C HIS A 98 6.81 8.23 5.65
N ASP A 99 5.82 8.55 4.84
CA ASP A 99 5.06 9.79 4.94
C ASP A 99 3.96 9.65 6.00
N LEU A 100 4.12 10.39 7.09
CA LEU A 100 3.19 10.38 8.22
C LEU A 100 1.81 10.97 7.87
N ASN A 101 1.74 11.94 6.96
CA ASN A 101 0.46 12.47 6.50
C ASN A 101 -0.30 11.46 5.63
N HIS A 102 0.42 10.70 4.78
CA HIS A 102 -0.17 9.59 4.06
C HIS A 102 -0.62 8.48 5.00
N ALA A 103 0.19 8.12 6.00
CA ALA A 103 -0.19 7.14 7.00
C ALA A 103 -1.46 7.56 7.77
N ALA A 104 -1.51 8.83 8.21
CA ALA A 104 -2.70 9.38 8.86
C ALA A 104 -3.94 9.33 7.97
N MET A 105 -3.81 9.68 6.70
CA MET A 105 -4.93 9.80 5.76
C MET A 105 -5.53 8.45 5.37
N PHE A 106 -4.68 7.43 5.13
CA PHE A 106 -5.10 6.19 4.49
C PHE A 106 -5.19 4.98 5.41
N CYS A 107 -4.50 5.00 6.57
CA CYS A 107 -4.53 3.87 7.49
C CYS A 107 -5.63 4.00 8.54
N ASP A 108 -6.17 2.87 8.99
CA ASP A 108 -7.11 2.80 10.11
C ASP A 108 -6.37 2.69 11.44
N HIS A 109 -5.22 2.02 11.45
CA HIS A 109 -4.34 1.88 12.60
C HIS A 109 -2.89 2.10 12.19
N LEU A 110 -2.11 2.63 13.10
CA LEU A 110 -0.68 2.86 12.95
C LEU A 110 0.10 2.04 13.97
N VAL A 111 1.21 1.49 13.53
CA VAL A 111 2.24 0.90 14.39
C VAL A 111 3.53 1.68 14.16
N VAL A 112 4.03 2.34 15.19
CA VAL A 112 5.29 3.09 15.10
C VAL A 112 6.42 2.23 15.67
N LEU A 113 7.46 2.08 14.87
CA LEU A 113 8.67 1.33 15.23
C LEU A 113 9.84 2.28 15.44
N ASP A 114 10.56 2.14 16.56
CA ASP A 114 11.86 2.75 16.79
C ASP A 114 12.85 1.66 17.22
N LYS A 115 13.99 1.60 16.55
CA LYS A 115 15.08 0.63 16.81
C LYS A 115 14.59 -0.81 16.97
N GLY A 116 13.65 -1.23 16.12
CA GLY A 116 13.09 -2.58 16.11
C GLY A 116 12.08 -2.87 17.23
N ARG A 117 11.59 -1.85 17.94
CA ARG A 117 10.59 -1.97 19.00
C ARG A 117 9.34 -1.17 18.63
N VAL A 118 8.18 -1.71 18.97
CA VAL A 118 6.92 -0.96 18.89
C VAL A 118 6.91 0.08 20.01
N VAL A 119 6.81 1.35 19.64
CA VAL A 119 6.77 2.49 20.58
C VAL A 119 5.39 3.14 20.68
N ALA A 120 4.55 2.97 19.64
CA ALA A 120 3.16 3.38 19.67
C ALA A 120 2.31 2.48 18.76
N TYR A 121 1.03 2.30 19.12
CA TYR A 121 0.02 1.58 18.35
C TYR A 121 -1.36 2.18 18.65
N GLY A 122 -2.18 2.37 17.63
CA GLY A 122 -3.54 2.87 17.77
C GLY A 122 -4.06 3.49 16.48
N THR A 123 -5.17 4.21 16.57
CA THR A 123 -5.69 5.01 15.46
C THR A 123 -4.73 6.17 15.15
N PRO A 124 -4.80 6.77 13.94
CA PRO A 124 -3.98 7.93 13.62
C PRO A 124 -4.11 9.06 14.66
N GLU A 125 -5.32 9.28 15.17
CA GLU A 125 -5.62 10.32 16.18
C GLU A 125 -4.92 10.06 17.52
N GLU A 126 -4.82 8.79 17.92
CA GLU A 126 -4.15 8.37 19.16
C GLU A 126 -2.63 8.40 19.04
N VAL A 127 -2.11 8.04 17.88
CA VAL A 127 -0.68 7.83 17.65
C VAL A 127 0.03 9.11 17.22
N ILE A 128 -0.55 9.90 16.30
CA ILE A 128 0.08 11.10 15.77
C ILE A 128 -0.11 12.27 16.72
N THR A 129 0.81 12.39 17.67
CA THR A 129 0.86 13.48 18.66
C THR A 129 2.13 14.31 18.51
N VAL A 130 2.07 15.57 18.92
CA VAL A 130 3.26 16.45 18.96
C VAL A 130 4.39 15.83 19.77
N GLN A 131 4.04 15.14 20.88
CA GLN A 131 5.01 14.46 21.72
C GLN A 131 5.72 13.33 20.97
N LEU A 132 4.98 12.44 20.27
CA LEU A 132 5.56 11.35 19.48
C LEU A 132 6.49 11.90 18.39
N LEU A 133 6.06 12.95 17.68
CA LEU A 133 6.84 13.58 16.62
C LEU A 133 8.18 14.11 17.13
N ARG A 134 8.18 14.72 18.33
CA ARG A 134 9.39 15.22 18.97
C ARG A 134 10.30 14.10 19.47
N GLU A 135 9.74 13.12 20.19
CA GLU A 135 10.53 12.09 20.88
C GLU A 135 11.07 11.01 19.95
N VAL A 136 10.26 10.58 18.96
CA VAL A 136 10.60 9.46 18.07
C VAL A 136 11.17 9.93 16.74
N PHE A 137 10.53 10.94 16.14
CA PHE A 137 10.93 11.45 14.82
C PHE A 137 11.88 12.65 14.89
N CYS A 138 12.12 13.20 16.10
CA CYS A 138 13.01 14.33 16.35
C CYS A 138 12.65 15.58 15.52
N VAL A 139 11.35 15.84 15.33
CA VAL A 139 10.83 16.97 14.56
C VAL A 139 9.86 17.81 15.39
N GLU A 140 9.91 19.14 15.20
CA GLU A 140 8.90 20.05 15.74
C GLU A 140 7.75 20.20 14.75
N ALA A 141 6.54 20.04 15.23
CA ALA A 141 5.36 20.08 14.36
C ALA A 141 4.11 20.53 15.13
N ILE A 142 3.11 20.97 14.37
CA ILE A 142 1.74 21.18 14.83
C ILE A 142 0.88 20.09 14.22
N VAL A 143 0.03 19.46 15.02
CA VAL A 143 -0.94 18.48 14.57
C VAL A 143 -2.32 19.10 14.66
N VAL A 144 -3.04 19.11 13.54
CA VAL A 144 -4.41 19.63 13.42
C VAL A 144 -5.32 18.58 12.82
N SER A 145 -6.62 18.67 13.07
CA SER A 145 -7.59 17.84 12.34
C SER A 145 -7.79 18.43 10.94
N SER A 146 -7.63 17.61 9.92
CA SER A 146 -7.87 18.02 8.53
C SER A 146 -9.35 18.35 8.30
N PRO A 147 -9.68 19.52 7.74
CA PRO A 147 -11.07 19.89 7.44
C PRO A 147 -11.70 19.02 6.33
N HIS A 148 -10.89 18.26 5.58
CA HIS A 148 -11.36 17.48 4.44
C HIS A 148 -11.68 16.03 4.79
N HIS A 149 -10.96 15.42 5.74
CA HIS A 149 -11.12 14.01 6.09
C HIS A 149 -11.17 13.74 7.60
N GLY A 150 -11.06 14.78 8.44
CA GLY A 150 -11.15 14.70 9.90
C GLY A 150 -9.98 14.05 10.61
N LYS A 151 -9.08 13.36 9.88
CA LYS A 151 -7.91 12.70 10.45
C LYS A 151 -6.77 13.69 10.70
N PRO A 152 -5.75 13.35 11.54
CA PRO A 152 -4.62 14.22 11.82
C PRO A 152 -3.88 14.65 10.55
N HIS A 153 -3.43 15.91 10.56
CA HIS A 153 -2.54 16.47 9.54
C HIS A 153 -1.38 17.18 10.22
N ILE A 154 -0.16 16.86 9.79
CA ILE A 154 1.08 17.33 10.41
C ILE A 154 1.63 18.50 9.59
N HIS A 155 1.81 19.63 10.27
CA HIS A 155 2.55 20.79 9.76
C HIS A 155 3.92 20.83 10.42
N PHE A 156 4.96 20.48 9.69
CA PHE A 156 6.33 20.54 10.19
C PHE A 156 6.78 21.99 10.34
N LEU A 157 7.41 22.29 11.48
CA LEU A 157 8.00 23.60 11.77
C LEU A 157 9.47 23.62 11.37
N ARG A 158 9.98 24.82 11.04
CA ARG A 158 11.39 25.01 10.70
C ARG A 158 12.25 25.14 11.96
#